data_fd38f78eba3f857f0800b5f4c5a38854
#
_entry.id   fd38f78eba3f857f0800b5f4c5a38854
#
_cell.length_a   1.000
_cell.length_b   1.000
_cell.length_c   1.000
_cell.angle_alpha   90.00
_cell.angle_beta   90.00
_cell.angle_gamma   90.00
#
_symmetry.space_group_name_H-M   'P 1'
#
loop_
_entity.id
_entity.type
_entity.pdbx_description
1 polymer ?
#
loop_
_entity_poly.entity_id
_entity_poly.type
_entity_poly.pdbx_seq_one_letter_code
_entity_poly.pdbx_strand_id
1 'polypeptide(L)'
;MAGPGKMETLAAQHIKKGDHGSSDYFRLIKELVKHRNKNKKDEREYIIWQEEIDRIYELVRDELVTNQAKPRTPVKFGTSGWRGIIGKDLYLKSVCQVTQAILAVYQDVALDAELAEALGVETFSEAQIRGGVIGFDNRFGGELLAQGVVDVLVANGVTVHYAGESTTGVLSAALLELDAAFSINLTPSHNPLEYGGYKFNGSDGGPASSLITSLITEKVREIIDLDLPIAVSQDRRGVREIDSLEAWITMVRSNRERHGLDYDAIISGFARDREVVLAVDCVHGASRLHIRKLITGGQQGVPQDRLFILRGESDPTFGGVAPEPSSTNMKPVMQLLAARPEPLKLGAVIDPDGDRVRMTDGTVEIDMNLFGAMAYHFLHEHKGLPGMVAKTVATSNFASQLAEDFGEVVFESRVGFKEFKPVIGKALVYFEESDGISVIGHTPEKDAYIGMLLGLDMVMTLRKNLGEYLREIQEKHGYYYPAKDGVIVCSQGKDLLAKLSLLEQYAAGTVIRVGEEERTIAKIIDIDGRKMVLDDGSWLMIRPSGTEPKVRFYVEARDKEKQAALFVAAKAMLAEIGLLE
;
A
#
# COMPACT_ATOMS: atom_id res chain seq x y z
N MET A 1 -12.18 -36.02 -9.35
CA MET A 1 -12.81 -36.26 -8.04
C MET A 1 -11.75 -36.05 -6.96
N ALA A 2 -12.01 -35.17 -6.03
CA ALA A 2 -11.22 -35.03 -4.80
C ALA A 2 -11.47 -36.29 -3.95
N GLY A 3 -10.64 -37.33 -4.11
CA GLY A 3 -10.70 -38.45 -3.19
C GLY A 3 -10.06 -38.05 -1.85
N PRO A 4 -10.62 -38.48 -0.70
CA PRO A 4 -10.03 -38.24 0.62
C PRO A 4 -8.52 -38.54 0.69
N GLY A 5 -8.03 -39.55 0.02
CA GLY A 5 -6.61 -39.92 -0.04
C GLY A 5 -5.69 -38.85 -0.69
N LYS A 6 -6.22 -38.00 -1.56
CA LYS A 6 -5.41 -36.93 -2.17
C LYS A 6 -5.16 -35.76 -1.19
N MET A 7 -6.18 -35.41 -0.41
CA MET A 7 -6.07 -34.37 0.62
C MET A 7 -5.15 -34.80 1.75
N GLU A 8 -5.30 -36.05 2.21
CA GLU A 8 -4.41 -36.63 3.22
C GLU A 8 -2.96 -36.67 2.76
N THR A 9 -2.72 -37.01 1.48
CA THR A 9 -1.38 -37.03 0.89
C THR A 9 -0.77 -35.60 0.86
N LEU A 10 -1.54 -34.60 0.43
CA LEU A 10 -1.10 -33.20 0.43
C LEU A 10 -0.82 -32.71 1.86
N ALA A 11 -1.73 -32.98 2.79
CA ALA A 11 -1.56 -32.60 4.20
C ALA A 11 -0.29 -33.23 4.80
N ALA A 12 -0.02 -34.49 4.55
CA ALA A 12 1.15 -35.19 5.07
C ALA A 12 2.50 -34.61 4.56
N GLN A 13 2.50 -33.95 3.41
CA GLN A 13 3.71 -33.29 2.87
C GLN A 13 4.07 -32.00 3.63
N HIS A 14 3.08 -31.29 4.18
CA HIS A 14 3.25 -29.96 4.74
C HIS A 14 3.00 -29.89 6.24
N ILE A 15 2.22 -30.81 6.80
CA ILE A 15 1.86 -30.81 8.23
C ILE A 15 2.67 -31.85 8.98
N LYS A 16 3.32 -31.41 10.05
CA LYS A 16 3.92 -32.26 11.08
C LYS A 16 2.99 -32.31 12.28
N LYS A 17 2.32 -33.46 12.48
CA LYS A 17 1.32 -33.59 13.55
C LYS A 17 1.90 -33.26 14.92
N GLY A 18 1.26 -32.28 15.60
CA GLY A 18 1.69 -31.81 16.93
C GLY A 18 2.92 -30.89 16.93
N ASP A 19 3.40 -30.49 15.75
CA ASP A 19 4.53 -29.57 15.60
C ASP A 19 4.19 -28.42 14.63
N HIS A 20 3.65 -27.34 15.18
CA HIS A 20 3.36 -26.12 14.41
C HIS A 20 4.64 -25.52 13.81
N GLY A 21 5.73 -25.54 14.59
CA GLY A 21 7.01 -24.96 14.16
C GLY A 21 7.54 -25.54 12.86
N SER A 22 7.42 -26.85 12.64
CA SER A 22 7.89 -27.56 11.42
C SER A 22 6.82 -27.69 10.34
N SER A 23 5.59 -27.21 10.57
CA SER A 23 4.49 -27.27 9.61
C SER A 23 4.48 -26.04 8.70
N ASP A 24 4.14 -26.21 7.41
CA ASP A 24 3.97 -25.15 6.42
C ASP A 24 2.50 -25.10 5.94
N TYR A 25 1.65 -24.54 6.78
CA TYR A 25 0.21 -24.45 6.53
C TYR A 25 -0.12 -23.61 5.29
N PHE A 26 0.58 -22.49 5.10
CA PHE A 26 0.27 -21.59 3.99
C PHE A 26 0.65 -22.15 2.62
N ARG A 27 1.70 -22.98 2.55
CA ARG A 27 2.02 -23.70 1.32
C ARG A 27 0.91 -24.70 0.98
N LEU A 28 0.42 -25.43 1.98
CA LEU A 28 -0.73 -26.32 1.80
C LEU A 28 -1.97 -25.55 1.35
N ILE A 29 -2.32 -24.45 2.03
CA ILE A 29 -3.46 -23.60 1.67
C ILE A 29 -3.36 -23.16 0.20
N LYS A 30 -2.19 -22.70 -0.25
CA LYS A 30 -1.98 -22.30 -1.66
C LYS A 30 -2.24 -23.44 -2.65
N GLU A 31 -1.87 -24.66 -2.30
CA GLU A 31 -2.13 -25.84 -3.14
C GLU A 31 -3.63 -26.22 -3.14
N LEU A 32 -4.27 -26.18 -1.98
CA LEU A 32 -5.71 -26.43 -1.85
C LEU A 32 -6.52 -25.38 -2.63
N VAL A 33 -6.16 -24.10 -2.54
CA VAL A 33 -6.79 -23.00 -3.29
C VAL A 33 -6.67 -23.22 -4.80
N LYS A 34 -5.52 -23.70 -5.30
CA LYS A 34 -5.38 -24.06 -6.72
C LYS A 34 -6.37 -25.17 -7.12
N HIS A 35 -6.57 -26.16 -6.26
CA HIS A 35 -7.55 -27.22 -6.51
C HIS A 35 -8.98 -26.69 -6.43
N ARG A 36 -9.33 -25.91 -5.40
CA ARG A 36 -10.62 -25.23 -5.27
C ARG A 36 -10.96 -24.47 -6.55
N ASN A 37 -10.04 -23.63 -7.00
CA ASN A 37 -10.26 -22.75 -8.16
C ASN A 37 -10.37 -23.48 -9.50
N LYS A 38 -9.74 -24.65 -9.66
CA LYS A 38 -9.93 -25.52 -10.84
C LYS A 38 -11.34 -26.10 -10.92
N ASN A 39 -12.01 -26.23 -9.79
CA ASN A 39 -13.33 -26.85 -9.67
C ASN A 39 -14.46 -25.83 -9.48
N LYS A 40 -14.26 -24.54 -9.80
CA LYS A 40 -15.28 -23.48 -9.64
C LYS A 40 -16.64 -23.78 -10.30
N LYS A 41 -16.67 -24.65 -11.32
CA LYS A 41 -17.90 -25.03 -12.01
C LYS A 41 -18.63 -26.22 -11.37
N ASP A 42 -17.98 -26.94 -10.47
CA ASP A 42 -18.53 -28.04 -9.69
C ASP A 42 -18.64 -27.59 -8.23
N GLU A 43 -19.82 -27.12 -7.87
CA GLU A 43 -20.08 -26.53 -6.54
C GLU A 43 -19.75 -27.53 -5.40
N ARG A 44 -20.03 -28.81 -5.60
CA ARG A 44 -19.74 -29.84 -4.58
C ARG A 44 -18.24 -30.01 -4.37
N GLU A 45 -17.49 -30.14 -5.45
CA GLU A 45 -16.01 -30.25 -5.38
C GLU A 45 -15.41 -28.97 -4.82
N TYR A 46 -15.94 -27.79 -5.19
CA TYR A 46 -15.49 -26.50 -4.67
C TYR A 46 -15.66 -26.42 -3.15
N ILE A 47 -16.82 -26.80 -2.61
CA ILE A 47 -17.11 -26.79 -1.18
C ILE A 47 -16.15 -27.73 -0.42
N ILE A 48 -15.92 -28.94 -0.92
CA ILE A 48 -15.01 -29.91 -0.27
C ILE A 48 -13.59 -29.34 -0.12
N TRP A 49 -13.08 -28.65 -1.15
CA TRP A 49 -11.76 -28.01 -1.05
C TRP A 49 -11.77 -26.79 -0.12
N GLN A 50 -12.87 -26.04 -0.06
CA GLN A 50 -13.02 -24.92 0.86
C GLN A 50 -13.05 -25.38 2.33
N GLU A 51 -13.80 -26.42 2.65
CA GLU A 51 -13.86 -27.00 3.99
C GLU A 51 -12.47 -27.48 4.47
N GLU A 52 -11.66 -28.02 3.57
CA GLU A 52 -10.29 -28.42 3.92
C GLU A 52 -9.40 -27.18 4.15
N ILE A 53 -9.54 -26.10 3.36
CA ILE A 53 -8.85 -24.84 3.60
C ILE A 53 -9.21 -24.28 4.98
N ASP A 54 -10.49 -24.28 5.32
CA ASP A 54 -10.97 -23.78 6.61
C ASP A 54 -10.42 -24.60 7.77
N ARG A 55 -10.35 -25.94 7.63
CA ARG A 55 -9.73 -26.83 8.60
C ARG A 55 -8.24 -26.53 8.81
N ILE A 56 -7.49 -26.17 7.75
CA ILE A 56 -6.09 -25.79 7.89
C ILE A 56 -5.95 -24.43 8.58
N TYR A 57 -6.86 -23.50 8.31
CA TYR A 57 -6.87 -22.21 9.02
C TYR A 57 -7.12 -22.35 10.53
N GLU A 58 -7.88 -23.35 10.98
CA GLU A 58 -8.00 -23.64 12.42
C GLU A 58 -6.64 -24.06 13.04
N LEU A 59 -5.80 -24.78 12.30
CA LEU A 59 -4.43 -25.09 12.75
C LEU A 59 -3.54 -23.84 12.79
N VAL A 60 -3.70 -22.92 11.83
CA VAL A 60 -3.01 -21.62 11.87
C VAL A 60 -3.48 -20.81 13.07
N ARG A 61 -4.78 -20.83 13.38
CA ARG A 61 -5.33 -20.14 14.56
C ARG A 61 -4.75 -20.70 15.87
N ASP A 62 -4.66 -22.01 15.97
CA ASP A 62 -4.04 -22.67 17.13
C ASP A 62 -2.58 -22.24 17.28
N GLU A 63 -1.80 -22.23 16.19
CA GLU A 63 -0.43 -21.72 16.19
C GLU A 63 -0.35 -20.24 16.61
N LEU A 64 -1.23 -19.38 16.08
CA LEU A 64 -1.27 -17.95 16.44
C LEU A 64 -1.43 -17.74 17.95
N VAL A 65 -2.24 -18.56 18.62
CA VAL A 65 -2.53 -18.42 20.05
C VAL A 65 -1.46 -19.08 20.91
N THR A 66 -0.97 -20.24 20.49
CA THR A 66 -0.14 -21.11 21.35
C THR A 66 1.36 -20.90 21.16
N ASN A 67 1.80 -20.23 20.09
CA ASN A 67 3.22 -20.03 19.83
C ASN A 67 3.88 -19.15 20.91
N GLN A 68 4.87 -19.74 21.62
CA GLN A 68 5.67 -19.08 22.65
C GLN A 68 7.15 -18.91 22.26
N ALA A 69 7.54 -19.37 21.06
CA ALA A 69 8.91 -19.23 20.58
C ALA A 69 9.24 -17.76 20.27
N LYS A 70 10.51 -17.45 20.01
CA LYS A 70 10.90 -16.18 19.41
C LYS A 70 10.52 -16.17 17.93
N PRO A 71 10.18 -14.99 17.33
CA PRO A 71 10.02 -14.88 15.89
C PRO A 71 11.21 -15.45 15.12
N ARG A 72 10.97 -16.17 14.04
CA ARG A 72 12.04 -16.76 13.22
C ARG A 72 12.94 -15.70 12.60
N THR A 73 12.32 -14.62 12.15
CA THR A 73 13.01 -13.44 11.64
C THR A 73 12.98 -12.36 12.72
N PRO A 74 14.12 -11.77 13.12
CA PRO A 74 14.13 -10.68 14.08
C PRO A 74 13.21 -9.55 13.68
N VAL A 75 12.40 -9.04 14.61
CA VAL A 75 11.51 -7.91 14.35
C VAL A 75 12.32 -6.71 13.89
N LYS A 76 11.91 -6.14 12.76
CA LYS A 76 12.49 -4.93 12.19
C LYS A 76 11.40 -4.14 11.49
N PHE A 77 11.18 -2.91 11.94
CA PHE A 77 10.31 -1.98 11.25
C PHE A 77 11.00 -1.45 9.99
N GLY A 78 10.33 -1.63 8.85
CA GLY A 78 10.74 -1.10 7.54
C GLY A 78 10.05 0.23 7.22
N THR A 79 9.98 0.57 5.93
CA THR A 79 9.37 1.81 5.42
C THR A 79 7.87 1.93 5.74
N SER A 80 7.16 0.79 5.84
CA SER A 80 5.71 0.73 6.09
C SER A 80 5.37 -0.28 7.19
N GLY A 81 6.12 -0.27 8.30
CA GLY A 81 5.89 -1.15 9.43
C GLY A 81 6.71 -2.44 9.42
N TRP A 82 6.39 -3.36 10.33
CA TRP A 82 6.97 -4.69 10.42
C TRP A 82 6.12 -5.69 9.63
N ARG A 83 6.78 -6.64 8.96
CA ARG A 83 6.15 -7.74 8.21
C ARG A 83 6.78 -9.06 8.58
N GLY A 84 5.97 -10.11 8.68
CA GLY A 84 6.44 -11.45 9.03
C GLY A 84 5.45 -12.52 8.60
N ILE A 85 5.87 -13.78 8.66
CA ILE A 85 5.01 -14.93 8.37
C ILE A 85 4.04 -15.15 9.53
N ILE A 86 2.75 -15.23 9.22
CA ILE A 86 1.67 -15.51 10.19
C ILE A 86 1.95 -16.85 10.89
N GLY A 87 1.87 -16.85 12.20
CA GLY A 87 2.14 -18.01 13.06
C GLY A 87 3.63 -18.26 13.35
N LYS A 88 4.55 -17.78 12.50
CA LYS A 88 6.01 -17.98 12.67
C LYS A 88 6.74 -16.76 13.20
N ASP A 89 6.43 -15.59 12.65
CA ASP A 89 6.98 -14.31 13.05
C ASP A 89 5.92 -13.47 13.77
N LEU A 90 4.72 -13.42 13.18
CA LEU A 90 3.59 -12.63 13.63
C LEU A 90 2.52 -13.56 14.22
N TYR A 91 2.39 -13.55 15.53
CA TYR A 91 1.46 -14.31 16.35
C TYR A 91 1.14 -13.52 17.62
N LEU A 92 0.20 -13.96 18.45
CA LEU A 92 -0.37 -13.18 19.56
C LEU A 92 0.72 -12.63 20.50
N LYS A 93 1.65 -13.50 20.98
CA LYS A 93 2.73 -13.08 21.87
C LYS A 93 3.62 -12.01 21.22
N SER A 94 4.06 -12.21 19.97
CA SER A 94 4.95 -11.27 19.30
C SER A 94 4.28 -9.91 19.04
N VAL A 95 2.99 -9.91 18.70
CA VAL A 95 2.19 -8.69 18.52
C VAL A 95 2.05 -7.93 19.84
N CYS A 96 1.79 -8.63 20.95
CA CYS A 96 1.77 -8.02 22.28
C CYS A 96 3.15 -7.42 22.66
N GLN A 97 4.25 -8.10 22.35
CA GLN A 97 5.60 -7.61 22.58
C GLN A 97 5.92 -6.34 21.77
N VAL A 98 5.50 -6.28 20.50
CA VAL A 98 5.64 -5.09 19.66
C VAL A 98 4.80 -3.93 20.21
N THR A 99 3.57 -4.19 20.64
CA THR A 99 2.71 -3.18 21.24
C THR A 99 3.31 -2.62 22.52
N GLN A 100 3.85 -3.47 23.39
CA GLN A 100 4.56 -3.05 24.61
C GLN A 100 5.82 -2.22 24.28
N ALA A 101 6.55 -2.56 23.23
CA ALA A 101 7.71 -1.79 22.78
C ALA A 101 7.32 -0.37 22.33
N ILE A 102 6.20 -0.23 21.61
CA ILE A 102 5.66 1.09 21.25
C ILE A 102 5.34 1.89 22.50
N LEU A 103 4.66 1.30 23.48
CA LEU A 103 4.35 1.98 24.76
C LEU A 103 5.62 2.37 25.52
N ALA A 104 6.66 1.53 25.50
CA ALA A 104 7.94 1.88 26.12
C ALA A 104 8.59 3.10 25.47
N VAL A 105 8.47 3.27 24.14
CA VAL A 105 8.92 4.49 23.45
C VAL A 105 8.12 5.71 23.92
N TYR A 106 6.79 5.59 24.08
CA TYR A 106 5.96 6.68 24.62
C TYR A 106 6.25 6.98 26.10
N GLN A 107 6.69 6.01 26.91
CA GLN A 107 7.08 6.23 28.30
C GLN A 107 8.36 7.08 28.42
N ASP A 108 9.23 6.99 27.43
CA ASP A 108 10.48 7.76 27.38
C ASP A 108 10.30 9.20 26.88
N VAL A 109 9.12 9.56 26.34
CA VAL A 109 8.87 10.84 25.64
C VAL A 109 9.17 12.08 26.48
N ALA A 110 8.87 12.07 27.76
CA ALA A 110 9.13 13.20 28.66
C ALA A 110 10.63 13.44 28.94
N LEU A 111 11.49 12.51 28.57
CA LEU A 111 12.94 12.56 28.78
C LEU A 111 13.70 13.04 27.53
N ASP A 112 13.03 13.11 26.37
CA ASP A 112 13.65 13.40 25.07
C ASP A 112 12.74 14.32 24.22
N ALA A 113 13.16 15.56 24.07
CA ALA A 113 12.39 16.57 23.32
C ALA A 113 12.29 16.27 21.80
N GLU A 114 13.30 15.61 21.20
CA GLU A 114 13.26 15.20 19.79
C GLU A 114 12.22 14.07 19.61
N LEU A 115 12.15 13.17 20.58
CA LEU A 115 11.16 12.10 20.62
C LEU A 115 9.74 12.66 20.81
N ALA A 116 9.58 13.65 21.72
CA ALA A 116 8.30 14.33 21.94
C ALA A 116 7.79 15.01 20.67
N GLU A 117 8.65 15.77 19.98
CA GLU A 117 8.33 16.39 18.70
C GLU A 117 7.97 15.34 17.65
N ALA A 118 8.74 14.27 17.52
CA ALA A 118 8.54 13.23 16.52
C ALA A 118 7.26 12.40 16.74
N LEU A 119 6.80 12.24 17.98
CA LEU A 119 5.55 11.55 18.33
C LEU A 119 4.36 12.51 18.46
N GLY A 120 4.61 13.84 18.59
CA GLY A 120 3.58 14.85 18.74
C GLY A 120 2.81 14.75 20.05
N VAL A 121 3.47 14.29 21.13
CA VAL A 121 2.97 14.24 22.50
C VAL A 121 4.09 14.58 23.48
N GLU A 122 3.77 15.26 24.58
CA GLU A 122 4.77 15.69 25.57
C GLU A 122 4.95 14.70 26.73
N THR A 123 3.91 13.90 26.99
CA THR A 123 3.93 12.94 28.11
C THR A 123 3.22 11.63 27.74
N PHE A 124 3.60 10.55 28.43
CA PHE A 124 2.87 9.28 28.29
C PHE A 124 1.40 9.39 28.72
N SER A 125 1.11 10.20 29.75
CA SER A 125 -0.28 10.45 30.19
C SER A 125 -1.13 11.11 29.11
N GLU A 126 -0.55 12.03 28.34
CA GLU A 126 -1.22 12.62 27.18
C GLU A 126 -1.52 11.54 26.13
N ALA A 127 -0.54 10.70 25.80
CA ALA A 127 -0.74 9.60 24.87
C ALA A 127 -1.81 8.60 25.34
N GLN A 128 -1.89 8.32 26.65
CA GLN A 128 -2.93 7.47 27.24
C GLN A 128 -4.34 8.06 27.07
N ILE A 129 -4.49 9.38 27.24
CA ILE A 129 -5.78 10.08 27.14
C ILE A 129 -6.21 10.19 25.68
N ARG A 130 -5.34 10.66 24.78
CA ARG A 130 -5.61 10.76 23.34
C ARG A 130 -5.86 9.38 22.75
N GLY A 131 -5.14 8.36 23.25
CA GLY A 131 -5.35 6.97 22.87
C GLY A 131 -4.83 6.60 21.49
N GLY A 132 -5.18 5.40 21.05
CA GLY A 132 -4.78 4.86 19.75
C GLY A 132 -5.95 4.36 18.92
N VAL A 133 -5.90 4.59 17.61
CA VAL A 133 -6.84 4.02 16.63
C VAL A 133 -6.33 2.66 16.19
N ILE A 134 -7.15 1.61 16.35
CA ILE A 134 -6.76 0.22 16.07
C ILE A 134 -7.63 -0.39 14.99
N GLY A 135 -6.98 -0.92 13.95
CA GLY A 135 -7.64 -1.63 12.86
C GLY A 135 -6.79 -2.76 12.28
N PHE A 136 -7.36 -3.46 11.31
CA PHE A 136 -6.71 -4.56 10.59
C PHE A 136 -7.31 -4.73 9.19
N ASP A 137 -6.61 -5.45 8.31
CA ASP A 137 -7.12 -5.82 6.98
C ASP A 137 -7.76 -7.22 6.99
N ASN A 138 -8.22 -7.69 5.81
CA ASN A 138 -8.93 -8.98 5.66
C ASN A 138 -8.04 -10.23 5.80
N ARG A 139 -6.86 -10.14 6.38
CA ARG A 139 -6.00 -11.32 6.54
C ARG A 139 -6.45 -12.20 7.69
N PHE A 140 -6.20 -13.51 7.53
CA PHE A 140 -6.53 -14.47 8.58
C PHE A 140 -5.85 -14.12 9.90
N GLY A 141 -6.64 -14.13 10.97
CA GLY A 141 -6.17 -13.82 12.32
C GLY A 141 -6.07 -12.33 12.64
N GLY A 142 -6.39 -11.41 11.71
CA GLY A 142 -6.31 -9.96 11.93
C GLY A 142 -7.07 -9.50 13.17
N GLU A 143 -8.32 -9.89 13.33
CA GLU A 143 -9.13 -9.56 14.51
C GLU A 143 -8.54 -10.12 15.81
N LEU A 144 -8.12 -11.39 15.83
CA LEU A 144 -7.49 -12.02 16.99
C LEU A 144 -6.25 -11.23 17.45
N LEU A 145 -5.40 -10.86 16.51
CA LEU A 145 -4.19 -10.11 16.80
C LEU A 145 -4.48 -8.67 17.23
N ALA A 146 -5.51 -8.03 16.64
CA ALA A 146 -5.97 -6.71 17.05
C ALA A 146 -6.50 -6.71 18.49
N GLN A 147 -7.20 -7.76 18.90
CA GLN A 147 -7.62 -7.91 20.30
C GLN A 147 -6.39 -8.02 21.24
N GLY A 148 -5.31 -8.70 20.83
CA GLY A 148 -4.06 -8.73 21.60
C GLY A 148 -3.42 -7.33 21.74
N VAL A 149 -3.46 -6.51 20.69
CA VAL A 149 -3.04 -5.09 20.77
C VAL A 149 -3.90 -4.34 21.78
N VAL A 150 -5.22 -4.46 21.69
CA VAL A 150 -6.18 -3.83 22.60
C VAL A 150 -5.92 -4.24 24.06
N ASP A 151 -5.69 -5.53 24.30
CA ASP A 151 -5.44 -6.07 25.64
C ASP A 151 -4.20 -5.44 26.29
N VAL A 152 -3.12 -5.22 25.53
CA VAL A 152 -1.91 -4.54 26.02
C VAL A 152 -2.16 -3.05 26.24
N LEU A 153 -2.82 -2.37 25.33
CA LEU A 153 -3.10 -0.93 25.44
C LEU A 153 -3.97 -0.64 26.68
N VAL A 154 -5.03 -1.38 26.85
CA VAL A 154 -5.94 -1.23 28.00
C VAL A 154 -5.24 -1.55 29.32
N ALA A 155 -4.39 -2.59 29.39
CA ALA A 155 -3.60 -2.91 30.58
C ALA A 155 -2.66 -1.77 31.01
N ASN A 156 -2.24 -0.94 30.03
CA ASN A 156 -1.40 0.23 30.26
C ASN A 156 -2.19 1.55 30.36
N GLY A 157 -3.51 1.50 30.50
CA GLY A 157 -4.37 2.67 30.68
C GLY A 157 -4.57 3.53 29.46
N VAL A 158 -4.27 3.02 28.26
CA VAL A 158 -4.45 3.75 27.00
C VAL A 158 -5.88 3.63 26.51
N THR A 159 -6.49 4.75 26.16
CA THR A 159 -7.79 4.80 25.47
C THR A 159 -7.66 4.15 24.09
N VAL A 160 -8.63 3.31 23.73
CA VAL A 160 -8.65 2.63 22.43
C VAL A 160 -9.84 3.07 21.60
N HIS A 161 -9.58 3.54 20.38
CA HIS A 161 -10.56 3.80 19.34
C HIS A 161 -10.53 2.62 18.36
N TYR A 162 -11.45 1.67 18.55
CA TYR A 162 -11.47 0.43 17.79
C TYR A 162 -12.27 0.59 16.51
N ALA A 163 -11.58 0.54 15.37
CA ALA A 163 -12.19 0.67 14.04
C ALA A 163 -12.57 -0.69 13.42
N GLY A 164 -12.04 -1.79 13.96
CA GLY A 164 -12.24 -3.10 13.35
C GLY A 164 -11.51 -3.25 12.02
N GLU A 165 -12.07 -4.03 11.09
CA GLU A 165 -11.50 -4.17 9.76
C GLU A 165 -11.68 -2.87 8.96
N SER A 166 -10.55 -2.27 8.54
CA SER A 166 -10.53 -0.96 7.91
C SER A 166 -9.31 -0.78 7.02
N THR A 167 -9.31 0.30 6.21
CA THR A 167 -8.19 0.64 5.33
C THR A 167 -7.21 1.61 6.00
N THR A 168 -5.96 1.60 5.55
CA THR A 168 -4.88 2.42 6.12
C THR A 168 -5.21 3.92 6.06
N GLY A 169 -5.68 4.44 4.91
CA GLY A 169 -6.05 5.86 4.77
C GLY A 169 -7.21 6.28 5.67
N VAL A 170 -8.19 5.39 5.84
CA VAL A 170 -9.35 5.63 6.72
C VAL A 170 -8.94 5.65 8.20
N LEU A 171 -8.03 4.77 8.62
CA LEU A 171 -7.48 4.78 9.98
C LEU A 171 -6.64 6.03 10.25
N SER A 172 -5.86 6.49 9.25
CA SER A 172 -5.11 7.74 9.33
C SER A 172 -6.05 8.95 9.47
N ALA A 173 -7.14 8.99 8.71
CA ALA A 173 -8.15 10.03 8.85
C ALA A 173 -8.81 10.02 10.23
N ALA A 174 -9.19 8.85 10.73
CA ALA A 174 -9.79 8.71 12.05
C ALA A 174 -8.83 9.15 13.17
N LEU A 175 -7.53 8.86 13.04
CA LEU A 175 -6.50 9.33 13.97
C LEU A 175 -6.48 10.86 14.04
N LEU A 176 -6.48 11.53 12.88
CA LEU A 176 -6.43 13.00 12.81
C LEU A 176 -7.75 13.64 13.31
N GLU A 177 -8.91 13.12 12.93
CA GLU A 177 -10.21 13.65 13.35
C GLU A 177 -10.47 13.46 14.85
N LEU A 178 -9.93 12.41 15.46
CA LEU A 178 -10.05 12.13 16.88
C LEU A 178 -8.93 12.74 17.74
N ASP A 179 -7.95 13.37 17.10
CA ASP A 179 -6.71 13.84 17.75
C ASP A 179 -6.04 12.71 18.58
N ALA A 180 -6.05 11.47 18.06
CA ALA A 180 -5.45 10.35 18.74
C ALA A 180 -3.91 10.44 18.70
N ALA A 181 -3.21 9.79 19.63
CA ALA A 181 -1.76 9.84 19.71
C ALA A 181 -1.06 8.98 18.64
N PHE A 182 -1.73 7.93 18.17
CA PHE A 182 -1.20 7.02 17.15
C PHE A 182 -2.30 6.18 16.51
N SER A 183 -1.95 5.50 15.40
CA SER A 183 -2.76 4.39 14.90
C SER A 183 -1.93 3.13 14.67
N ILE A 184 -2.58 1.99 14.82
CA ILE A 184 -2.04 0.66 14.52
C ILE A 184 -2.97 -0.01 13.52
N ASN A 185 -2.39 -0.42 12.39
CA ASN A 185 -3.08 -1.25 11.40
C ASN A 185 -2.36 -2.58 11.24
N LEU A 186 -3.05 -3.68 11.54
CA LEU A 186 -2.49 -5.03 11.35
C LEU A 186 -2.65 -5.46 9.90
N THR A 187 -1.66 -5.12 9.10
CA THR A 187 -1.63 -5.37 7.65
C THR A 187 -0.19 -5.42 7.12
N PRO A 188 0.13 -6.30 6.18
CA PRO A 188 1.35 -6.27 5.39
C PRO A 188 1.10 -5.64 4.01
N SER A 189 -0.05 -4.95 3.78
CA SER A 189 -0.50 -4.43 2.49
C SER A 189 -0.64 -5.56 1.43
N HIS A 190 0.01 -5.46 0.31
CA HIS A 190 -0.08 -6.35 -0.85
C HIS A 190 0.77 -7.63 -0.77
N ASN A 191 1.43 -7.92 0.35
CA ASN A 191 2.23 -9.14 0.47
C ASN A 191 1.38 -10.40 0.26
N PRO A 192 1.98 -11.54 -0.13
CA PRO A 192 1.29 -12.83 -0.24
C PRO A 192 0.53 -13.23 1.03
N LEU A 193 -0.41 -14.17 0.89
CA LEU A 193 -1.37 -14.53 1.95
C LEU A 193 -0.75 -15.05 3.26
N GLU A 194 0.47 -15.57 3.23
CA GLU A 194 1.19 -16.04 4.41
C GLU A 194 1.78 -14.94 5.27
N TYR A 195 1.84 -13.71 4.76
CA TYR A 195 2.37 -12.57 5.50
C TYR A 195 1.28 -11.89 6.32
N GLY A 196 1.64 -11.54 7.54
CA GLY A 196 0.98 -10.53 8.34
C GLY A 196 1.88 -9.30 8.51
N GLY A 197 1.35 -8.23 9.07
CA GLY A 197 2.12 -7.01 9.29
C GLY A 197 1.58 -6.17 10.42
N TYR A 198 2.36 -5.18 10.82
CA TYR A 198 2.06 -4.25 11.90
C TYR A 198 2.53 -2.86 11.46
N LYS A 199 1.62 -2.03 10.96
CA LYS A 199 1.86 -0.63 10.63
C LYS A 199 1.62 0.23 11.86
N PHE A 200 2.45 1.25 12.04
CA PHE A 200 2.35 2.24 13.09
C PHE A 200 2.48 3.64 12.50
N ASN A 201 1.50 4.48 12.74
CA ASN A 201 1.50 5.89 12.38
C ASN A 201 1.52 6.76 13.64
N GLY A 202 2.31 7.84 13.62
CA GLY A 202 2.34 8.83 14.69
C GLY A 202 1.12 9.75 14.68
N SER A 203 1.05 10.68 15.62
CA SER A 203 -0.07 11.63 15.79
C SER A 203 -0.30 12.53 14.57
N ASP A 204 0.69 12.68 13.68
CA ASP A 204 0.59 13.38 12.41
C ASP A 204 -0.24 12.63 11.34
N GLY A 205 -0.65 11.39 11.63
CA GLY A 205 -1.41 10.54 10.71
C GLY A 205 -0.57 9.82 9.65
N GLY A 206 0.72 10.11 9.57
CA GLY A 206 1.63 9.53 8.59
C GLY A 206 2.47 8.36 9.13
N PRO A 207 3.14 7.62 8.24
CA PRO A 207 4.05 6.57 8.64
C PRO A 207 5.15 7.11 9.57
N ALA A 208 5.45 6.37 10.63
CA ALA A 208 6.44 6.80 11.62
C ALA A 208 7.83 7.04 11.00
N SER A 209 8.53 8.03 11.52
CA SER A 209 9.88 8.38 11.09
C SER A 209 10.88 7.24 11.32
N SER A 210 12.06 7.35 10.70
CA SER A 210 13.14 6.36 10.90
C SER A 210 13.66 6.35 12.34
N LEU A 211 13.62 7.50 13.05
CA LEU A 211 13.95 7.60 14.47
C LEU A 211 13.02 6.68 15.28
N ILE A 212 11.71 6.89 15.17
CA ILE A 212 10.69 6.14 15.90
C ILE A 212 10.75 4.65 15.58
N THR A 213 10.82 4.29 14.31
CA THR A 213 10.85 2.87 13.90
C THR A 213 12.11 2.15 14.34
N SER A 214 13.25 2.85 14.47
CA SER A 214 14.49 2.29 15.02
C SER A 214 14.37 2.05 16.52
N LEU A 215 13.83 3.01 17.28
CA LEU A 215 13.59 2.87 18.72
C LEU A 215 12.62 1.73 19.02
N ILE A 216 11.49 1.64 18.30
CA ILE A 216 10.56 0.50 18.45
C ILE A 216 11.28 -0.82 18.15
N THR A 217 12.09 -0.88 17.10
CA THR A 217 12.85 -2.09 16.74
C THR A 217 13.84 -2.50 17.83
N GLU A 218 14.52 -1.56 18.46
CA GLU A 218 15.45 -1.80 19.56
C GLU A 218 14.73 -2.32 20.82
N LYS A 219 13.69 -1.59 21.25
CA LYS A 219 12.87 -1.97 22.41
C LYS A 219 12.21 -3.35 22.27
N VAL A 220 11.66 -3.66 21.11
CA VAL A 220 11.02 -4.98 20.89
C VAL A 220 12.03 -6.12 20.94
N ARG A 221 13.25 -5.93 20.43
CA ARG A 221 14.30 -6.94 20.49
C ARG A 221 14.73 -7.18 21.94
N GLU A 222 14.88 -6.12 22.74
CA GLU A 222 15.16 -6.24 24.16
C GLU A 222 14.06 -7.04 24.89
N ILE A 223 12.78 -6.69 24.66
CA ILE A 223 11.63 -7.39 25.26
C ILE A 223 11.62 -8.88 24.88
N ILE A 224 11.88 -9.20 23.60
CA ILE A 224 11.91 -10.58 23.10
C ILE A 224 13.12 -11.35 23.65
N ASP A 225 14.30 -10.72 23.71
CA ASP A 225 15.53 -11.38 24.11
C ASP A 225 15.56 -11.71 25.61
N LEU A 226 15.00 -10.83 26.42
CA LEU A 226 14.87 -11.00 27.87
C LEU A 226 13.57 -11.71 28.28
N ASP A 227 12.70 -12.04 27.31
CA ASP A 227 11.36 -12.63 27.54
C ASP A 227 10.57 -11.88 28.64
N LEU A 228 10.53 -10.54 28.52
CA LEU A 228 9.88 -9.70 29.52
C LEU A 228 8.36 -9.96 29.56
N PRO A 229 7.77 -9.98 30.77
CA PRO A 229 6.33 -10.18 30.91
C PRO A 229 5.56 -8.99 30.32
N ILE A 230 4.49 -9.26 29.59
CA ILE A 230 3.60 -8.26 29.00
C ILE A 230 2.28 -8.24 29.79
N ALA A 231 1.92 -7.06 30.31
CA ALA A 231 0.64 -6.86 30.93
C ALA A 231 -0.47 -6.86 29.89
N VAL A 232 -1.51 -7.63 30.13
CA VAL A 232 -2.71 -7.70 29.29
C VAL A 232 -3.97 -7.57 30.15
N SER A 233 -5.03 -6.98 29.59
CA SER A 233 -6.32 -6.83 30.28
C SER A 233 -7.45 -6.99 29.29
N GLN A 234 -8.50 -7.70 29.70
CA GLN A 234 -9.73 -7.84 28.93
C GLN A 234 -10.81 -6.82 29.34
N ASP A 235 -10.44 -5.83 30.14
CA ASP A 235 -11.35 -4.73 30.51
C ASP A 235 -11.61 -3.86 29.27
N ARG A 236 -12.84 -3.70 28.87
CA ARG A 236 -13.24 -2.92 27.67
C ARG A 236 -13.80 -1.52 27.99
N ARG A 237 -13.73 -1.08 29.27
CA ARG A 237 -14.24 0.25 29.66
C ARG A 237 -13.53 1.41 28.96
N GLY A 238 -12.26 1.23 28.59
CA GLY A 238 -11.47 2.20 27.83
C GLY A 238 -11.52 2.01 26.31
N VAL A 239 -12.33 1.09 25.79
CA VAL A 239 -12.46 0.81 24.35
C VAL A 239 -13.74 1.45 23.80
N ARG A 240 -13.59 2.22 22.74
CA ARG A 240 -14.67 2.88 22.00
C ARG A 240 -14.69 2.36 20.57
N GLU A 241 -15.78 1.76 20.14
CA GLU A 241 -16.00 1.45 18.73
C GLU A 241 -16.23 2.73 17.95
N ILE A 242 -15.60 2.87 16.78
CA ILE A 242 -15.70 4.05 15.93
C ILE A 242 -16.08 3.68 14.49
N ASP A 243 -16.82 4.56 13.82
CA ASP A 243 -17.01 4.51 12.36
C ASP A 243 -15.86 5.30 11.70
N SER A 244 -14.79 4.60 11.39
CA SER A 244 -13.60 5.22 10.81
C SER A 244 -13.85 5.78 9.40
N LEU A 245 -14.79 5.21 8.63
CA LEU A 245 -15.17 5.75 7.32
C LEU A 245 -15.89 7.09 7.45
N GLU A 246 -16.71 7.29 8.46
CA GLU A 246 -17.35 8.59 8.69
C GLU A 246 -16.34 9.67 9.07
N ALA A 247 -15.29 9.33 9.83
CA ALA A 247 -14.17 10.25 10.10
C ALA A 247 -13.46 10.64 8.79
N TRP A 248 -13.21 9.70 7.88
CA TRP A 248 -12.65 9.96 6.55
C TRP A 248 -13.54 10.91 5.73
N ILE A 249 -14.85 10.63 5.67
CA ILE A 249 -15.81 11.48 4.94
C ILE A 249 -15.85 12.89 5.54
N THR A 250 -15.82 13.01 6.86
CA THR A 250 -15.78 14.29 7.58
C THR A 250 -14.54 15.09 7.22
N MET A 251 -13.36 14.45 7.22
CA MET A 251 -12.10 15.08 6.82
C MET A 251 -12.17 15.62 5.39
N VAL A 252 -12.63 14.80 4.43
CA VAL A 252 -12.75 15.24 3.02
C VAL A 252 -13.70 16.41 2.89
N ARG A 253 -14.86 16.39 3.55
CA ARG A 253 -15.81 17.51 3.56
C ARG A 253 -15.20 18.78 4.13
N SER A 254 -14.51 18.67 5.25
CA SER A 254 -13.93 19.82 5.98
C SER A 254 -12.80 20.49 5.20
N ASN A 255 -12.07 19.72 4.40
CA ASN A 255 -10.91 20.20 3.64
C ASN A 255 -11.20 20.44 2.15
N ARG A 256 -12.45 20.45 1.72
CA ARG A 256 -12.84 20.59 0.30
C ARG A 256 -12.23 21.82 -0.39
N GLU A 257 -12.07 22.93 0.31
CA GLU A 257 -11.48 24.15 -0.24
C GLU A 257 -9.97 24.03 -0.45
N ARG A 258 -9.29 23.14 0.29
CA ARG A 258 -7.86 22.92 0.16
C ARG A 258 -7.53 22.02 -1.03
N HIS A 259 -8.25 20.89 -1.20
CA HIS A 259 -7.99 19.92 -2.26
C HIS A 259 -8.98 20.00 -3.43
N GLY A 260 -9.96 20.90 -3.40
CA GLY A 260 -10.89 21.13 -4.51
C GLY A 260 -11.92 20.03 -4.75
N LEU A 261 -12.03 19.00 -3.88
CA LEU A 261 -12.96 17.89 -4.03
C LEU A 261 -14.18 18.09 -3.13
N ASP A 262 -15.33 18.31 -3.74
CA ASP A 262 -16.62 18.36 -3.04
C ASP A 262 -17.23 16.95 -3.02
N TYR A 263 -16.99 16.22 -1.92
CA TYR A 263 -17.48 14.85 -1.75
C TYR A 263 -18.98 14.73 -2.03
N ASP A 264 -19.79 15.61 -1.45
CA ASP A 264 -21.26 15.52 -1.58
C ASP A 264 -21.73 15.82 -3.02
N ALA A 265 -21.08 16.78 -3.69
CA ALA A 265 -21.35 17.08 -5.10
C ALA A 265 -20.94 15.91 -6.02
N ILE A 266 -19.79 15.29 -5.78
CA ILE A 266 -19.29 14.14 -6.56
C ILE A 266 -20.25 12.96 -6.41
N ILE A 267 -20.58 12.58 -5.17
CA ILE A 267 -21.44 11.41 -4.90
C ILE A 267 -22.86 11.64 -5.39
N SER A 268 -23.46 12.81 -5.13
CA SER A 268 -24.80 13.14 -5.65
C SER A 268 -24.82 13.29 -7.16
N GLY A 269 -23.73 13.78 -7.76
CA GLY A 269 -23.52 13.82 -9.20
C GLY A 269 -23.53 12.42 -9.80
N PHE A 270 -22.71 11.50 -9.29
CA PHE A 270 -22.69 10.11 -9.72
C PHE A 270 -24.04 9.42 -9.56
N ALA A 271 -24.77 9.69 -8.48
CA ALA A 271 -26.09 9.13 -8.26
C ALA A 271 -27.10 9.54 -9.37
N ARG A 272 -27.05 10.80 -9.82
CA ARG A 272 -27.94 11.34 -10.85
C ARG A 272 -27.51 11.06 -12.28
N ASP A 273 -26.21 11.03 -12.52
CA ASP A 273 -25.64 10.91 -13.87
C ASP A 273 -25.68 9.45 -14.35
N ARG A 274 -26.60 9.18 -15.29
CA ARG A 274 -26.79 7.83 -15.83
C ARG A 274 -25.77 7.43 -16.91
N GLU A 275 -24.91 8.34 -17.31
CA GLU A 275 -23.87 8.09 -18.32
C GLU A 275 -22.56 7.58 -17.71
N VAL A 276 -22.41 7.62 -16.38
CA VAL A 276 -21.21 7.19 -15.67
C VAL A 276 -21.41 5.82 -15.03
N VAL A 277 -20.48 4.90 -15.25
CA VAL A 277 -20.38 3.60 -14.58
C VAL A 277 -19.07 3.48 -13.83
N LEU A 278 -19.12 2.93 -12.61
CA LEU A 278 -17.97 2.68 -11.75
C LEU A 278 -17.84 1.18 -11.43
N ALA A 279 -16.66 0.61 -11.65
CA ALA A 279 -16.32 -0.75 -11.27
C ALA A 279 -15.09 -0.75 -10.33
N VAL A 280 -15.24 -1.27 -9.12
CA VAL A 280 -14.17 -1.33 -8.13
C VAL A 280 -13.90 -2.78 -7.75
N ASP A 281 -12.66 -3.19 -7.90
CA ASP A 281 -12.20 -4.48 -7.44
C ASP A 281 -11.45 -4.31 -6.11
N CYS A 282 -12.03 -4.87 -5.05
CA CYS A 282 -11.48 -4.79 -3.70
C CYS A 282 -10.41 -5.86 -3.41
N VAL A 283 -10.15 -6.77 -4.32
CA VAL A 283 -9.24 -7.91 -4.17
C VAL A 283 -9.44 -8.62 -2.80
N HIS A 284 -10.72 -8.78 -2.40
CA HIS A 284 -11.13 -9.30 -1.09
C HIS A 284 -10.59 -8.48 0.12
N GLY A 285 -10.02 -7.29 -0.08
CA GLY A 285 -9.45 -6.45 0.98
C GLY A 285 -10.50 -5.72 1.83
N ALA A 286 -10.03 -4.94 2.81
CA ALA A 286 -10.89 -4.20 3.74
C ALA A 286 -11.80 -3.17 3.05
N SER A 287 -11.40 -2.67 1.88
CA SER A 287 -12.18 -1.73 1.08
C SER A 287 -13.59 -2.25 0.72
N ARG A 288 -13.80 -3.58 0.68
CA ARG A 288 -15.12 -4.18 0.41
C ARG A 288 -16.22 -3.74 1.39
N LEU A 289 -15.83 -3.42 2.62
CA LEU A 289 -16.77 -2.96 3.66
C LEU A 289 -17.20 -1.51 3.45
N HIS A 290 -16.38 -0.71 2.82
CA HIS A 290 -16.51 0.73 2.72
C HIS A 290 -17.05 1.23 1.37
N ILE A 291 -16.64 0.63 0.24
CA ILE A 291 -16.87 1.16 -1.11
C ILE A 291 -18.34 1.50 -1.36
N ARG A 292 -19.26 0.63 -0.96
CA ARG A 292 -20.68 0.91 -1.18
C ARG A 292 -21.12 2.15 -0.42
N LYS A 293 -20.83 2.25 0.88
CA LYS A 293 -21.18 3.41 1.73
C LYS A 293 -20.47 4.67 1.21
N LEU A 294 -19.21 4.57 0.86
CA LEU A 294 -18.40 5.67 0.32
C LEU A 294 -19.02 6.29 -0.94
N ILE A 295 -19.41 5.46 -1.93
CA ILE A 295 -19.94 5.93 -3.23
C ILE A 295 -21.44 6.26 -3.19
N THR A 296 -22.17 5.76 -2.22
CA THR A 296 -23.60 6.07 -2.08
C THR A 296 -23.88 7.16 -1.04
N GLY A 297 -22.87 7.58 -0.26
CA GLY A 297 -23.07 8.49 0.88
C GLY A 297 -24.03 7.93 1.93
N GLY A 298 -24.23 6.61 1.97
CA GLY A 298 -25.23 5.95 2.81
C GLY A 298 -26.67 6.14 2.33
N GLN A 299 -26.91 6.81 1.20
CA GLN A 299 -28.25 7.04 0.66
C GLN A 299 -28.79 5.79 -0.03
N GLN A 300 -30.07 5.48 0.21
CA GLN A 300 -30.82 4.50 -0.58
C GLN A 300 -31.13 5.13 -1.93
N GLY A 301 -30.69 4.54 -3.04
CA GLY A 301 -31.10 4.98 -4.38
C GLY A 301 -30.00 5.25 -5.40
N VAL A 302 -28.72 5.06 -5.06
CA VAL A 302 -27.70 4.95 -6.12
C VAL A 302 -27.96 3.64 -6.86
N PRO A 303 -28.14 3.69 -8.21
CA PRO A 303 -28.49 2.52 -8.98
C PRO A 303 -27.43 1.42 -8.80
N GLN A 304 -27.86 0.27 -8.32
CA GLN A 304 -27.01 -0.93 -8.19
C GLN A 304 -26.48 -1.42 -9.55
N ASP A 305 -27.08 -0.93 -10.64
CA ASP A 305 -26.75 -1.25 -12.02
C ASP A 305 -25.56 -0.47 -12.61
N ARG A 306 -25.02 0.52 -11.87
CA ARG A 306 -23.88 1.34 -12.32
C ARG A 306 -22.68 1.34 -11.36
N LEU A 307 -22.82 0.78 -10.15
CA LEU A 307 -21.73 0.53 -9.21
C LEU A 307 -21.50 -0.98 -9.10
N PHE A 308 -20.37 -1.44 -9.62
CA PHE A 308 -19.96 -2.84 -9.56
C PHE A 308 -18.81 -3.00 -8.57
N ILE A 309 -18.98 -3.91 -7.62
CA ILE A 309 -17.94 -4.25 -6.64
C ILE A 309 -17.52 -5.70 -6.93
N LEU A 310 -16.29 -5.88 -7.40
CA LEU A 310 -15.70 -7.17 -7.68
C LEU A 310 -14.92 -7.63 -6.45
N ARG A 311 -14.89 -8.94 -6.22
CA ARG A 311 -14.21 -9.54 -5.06
C ARG A 311 -14.54 -8.80 -3.77
N GLY A 312 -15.83 -8.50 -3.59
CA GLY A 312 -16.39 -7.76 -2.46
C GLY A 312 -16.77 -8.63 -1.25
N GLU A 313 -16.52 -9.92 -1.30
CA GLU A 313 -16.67 -10.87 -0.19
C GLU A 313 -15.35 -11.09 0.55
N SER A 314 -15.43 -11.52 1.82
CA SER A 314 -14.26 -11.89 2.61
C SER A 314 -13.70 -13.21 2.12
N ASP A 315 -12.44 -13.20 1.67
CA ASP A 315 -11.65 -14.41 1.39
C ASP A 315 -10.20 -14.14 1.78
N PRO A 316 -9.71 -14.69 2.92
CA PRO A 316 -8.33 -14.48 3.37
C PRO A 316 -7.29 -15.15 2.45
N THR A 317 -7.73 -15.95 1.47
CA THR A 317 -6.87 -16.49 0.40
C THR A 317 -6.75 -15.56 -0.80
N PHE A 318 -7.43 -14.40 -0.80
CA PHE A 318 -7.51 -13.46 -1.92
C PHE A 318 -7.94 -14.10 -3.25
N GLY A 319 -8.79 -15.15 -3.19
CA GLY A 319 -9.17 -15.91 -4.38
C GLY A 319 -8.00 -16.65 -5.05
N GLY A 320 -6.84 -16.75 -4.38
CA GLY A 320 -5.61 -17.33 -4.90
C GLY A 320 -4.82 -16.45 -5.86
N VAL A 321 -5.05 -15.12 -5.86
CA VAL A 321 -4.27 -14.15 -6.63
C VAL A 321 -3.32 -13.37 -5.73
N ALA A 322 -2.28 -12.76 -6.33
CA ALA A 322 -1.47 -11.76 -5.63
C ALA A 322 -2.35 -10.52 -5.36
N PRO A 323 -2.50 -10.08 -4.10
CA PRO A 323 -3.47 -9.03 -3.77
C PRO A 323 -2.90 -7.63 -3.99
N GLU A 324 -2.56 -7.29 -5.22
CA GLU A 324 -1.98 -5.99 -5.59
C GLU A 324 -2.70 -5.39 -6.81
N PRO A 325 -2.67 -4.07 -7.00
CA PRO A 325 -3.15 -3.41 -8.21
C PRO A 325 -2.23 -3.74 -9.40
N SER A 326 -2.46 -4.88 -10.05
CA SER A 326 -1.67 -5.37 -11.17
C SER A 326 -2.51 -5.47 -12.44
N SER A 327 -1.85 -5.51 -13.60
CA SER A 327 -2.54 -5.71 -14.88
C SER A 327 -3.35 -7.02 -14.91
N THR A 328 -2.93 -8.04 -14.16
CA THR A 328 -3.68 -9.29 -14.03
C THR A 328 -4.99 -9.07 -13.27
N ASN A 329 -4.95 -8.32 -12.16
CA ASN A 329 -6.13 -8.00 -11.36
C ASN A 329 -7.01 -6.93 -12.02
N MET A 330 -6.47 -6.12 -12.93
CA MET A 330 -7.22 -5.13 -13.71
C MET A 330 -8.09 -5.76 -14.82
N LYS A 331 -7.69 -6.91 -15.36
CA LYS A 331 -8.42 -7.56 -16.47
C LYS A 331 -9.93 -7.76 -16.23
N PRO A 332 -10.39 -8.28 -15.06
CA PRO A 332 -11.83 -8.44 -14.81
C PRO A 332 -12.59 -7.11 -14.81
N VAL A 333 -11.98 -6.04 -14.27
CA VAL A 333 -12.56 -4.68 -14.24
C VAL A 333 -12.71 -4.16 -15.67
N MET A 334 -11.65 -4.26 -16.48
CA MET A 334 -11.66 -3.83 -17.88
C MET A 334 -12.69 -4.61 -18.71
N GLN A 335 -12.79 -5.92 -18.54
CA GLN A 335 -13.77 -6.76 -19.23
C GLN A 335 -15.21 -6.38 -18.86
N LEU A 336 -15.47 -6.10 -17.58
CA LEU A 336 -16.78 -5.65 -17.13
C LEU A 336 -17.13 -4.30 -17.78
N LEU A 337 -16.23 -3.32 -17.70
CA LEU A 337 -16.45 -1.98 -18.25
C LEU A 337 -16.59 -2.00 -19.78
N ALA A 338 -15.84 -2.84 -20.48
CA ALA A 338 -15.96 -3.00 -21.93
C ALA A 338 -17.35 -3.49 -22.36
N ALA A 339 -18.03 -4.29 -21.54
CA ALA A 339 -19.36 -4.81 -21.78
C ALA A 339 -20.48 -3.80 -21.42
N ARG A 340 -20.16 -2.65 -20.83
CA ARG A 340 -21.14 -1.64 -20.40
C ARG A 340 -21.43 -0.63 -21.50
N PRO A 341 -22.72 -0.23 -21.63
CA PRO A 341 -23.14 0.75 -22.65
C PRO A 341 -22.84 2.20 -22.27
N GLU A 342 -22.63 2.50 -20.98
CA GLU A 342 -22.38 3.85 -20.50
C GLU A 342 -21.14 4.45 -21.19
N PRO A 343 -21.20 5.70 -21.68
CA PRO A 343 -20.09 6.32 -22.39
C PRO A 343 -18.91 6.70 -21.48
N LEU A 344 -19.19 6.99 -20.21
CA LEU A 344 -18.20 7.39 -19.23
C LEU A 344 -17.94 6.26 -18.23
N LYS A 345 -16.70 5.83 -18.14
CA LYS A 345 -16.31 4.63 -17.41
C LYS A 345 -15.14 4.90 -16.47
N LEU A 346 -15.27 4.45 -15.26
CA LEU A 346 -14.16 4.41 -14.30
C LEU A 346 -14.05 3.02 -13.69
N GLY A 347 -12.86 2.47 -13.70
CA GLY A 347 -12.50 1.25 -12.99
C GLY A 347 -11.34 1.48 -12.04
N ALA A 348 -11.34 0.77 -10.91
CA ALA A 348 -10.27 0.78 -9.95
C ALA A 348 -9.98 -0.61 -9.41
N VAL A 349 -8.71 -0.90 -9.13
CA VAL A 349 -8.27 -2.05 -8.32
C VAL A 349 -7.58 -1.50 -7.08
N ILE A 350 -8.01 -1.96 -5.90
CA ILE A 350 -7.53 -1.50 -4.59
C ILE A 350 -6.87 -2.68 -3.88
N ASP A 351 -5.71 -2.47 -3.23
CA ASP A 351 -5.03 -3.51 -2.46
C ASP A 351 -5.71 -3.79 -1.10
N PRO A 352 -5.31 -4.85 -0.35
CA PRO A 352 -6.05 -5.30 0.82
C PRO A 352 -6.26 -4.27 1.92
N ASP A 353 -5.31 -3.40 2.18
CA ASP A 353 -5.42 -2.35 3.18
C ASP A 353 -5.76 -0.97 2.60
N GLY A 354 -6.08 -0.91 1.31
CA GLY A 354 -6.61 0.27 0.65
C GLY A 354 -5.65 1.46 0.59
N ASP A 355 -4.33 1.22 0.64
CA ASP A 355 -3.34 2.28 0.51
C ASP A 355 -2.87 2.47 -0.95
N ARG A 356 -3.22 1.54 -1.86
CA ARG A 356 -2.85 1.56 -3.28
C ARG A 356 -4.06 1.44 -4.18
N VAL A 357 -4.01 2.17 -5.29
CA VAL A 357 -5.06 2.13 -6.31
C VAL A 357 -4.49 2.29 -7.70
N ARG A 358 -5.00 1.51 -8.64
CA ARG A 358 -4.73 1.65 -10.08
C ARG A 358 -6.04 1.81 -10.83
N MET A 359 -6.04 2.66 -11.84
CA MET A 359 -7.25 3.08 -12.56
C MET A 359 -7.32 2.49 -13.96
N THR A 360 -8.54 2.48 -14.51
CA THR A 360 -8.81 2.19 -15.94
C THR A 360 -10.12 2.86 -16.36
N ASP A 361 -10.25 3.11 -17.65
CA ASP A 361 -11.53 3.46 -18.30
C ASP A 361 -12.15 2.27 -19.04
N GLY A 362 -11.60 1.06 -18.86
CA GLY A 362 -12.01 -0.15 -19.57
C GLY A 362 -11.27 -0.37 -20.89
N THR A 363 -10.55 0.62 -21.40
CA THR A 363 -9.73 0.52 -22.63
C THR A 363 -8.24 0.66 -22.34
N VAL A 364 -7.88 1.53 -21.41
CA VAL A 364 -6.51 1.82 -21.00
C VAL A 364 -6.35 1.56 -19.52
N GLU A 365 -5.28 0.88 -19.14
CA GLU A 365 -4.79 0.80 -17.76
C GLU A 365 -3.92 2.01 -17.49
N ILE A 366 -4.17 2.73 -16.37
CA ILE A 366 -3.46 3.94 -15.99
C ILE A 366 -2.81 3.69 -14.62
N ASP A 367 -1.50 3.54 -14.63
CA ASP A 367 -0.73 3.38 -13.40
C ASP A 367 -0.55 4.73 -12.67
N MET A 368 -0.03 4.69 -11.46
CA MET A 368 0.09 5.90 -10.63
C MET A 368 1.12 6.91 -11.18
N ASN A 369 2.08 6.49 -11.98
CA ASN A 369 2.99 7.43 -12.63
C ASN A 369 2.24 8.43 -13.51
N LEU A 370 1.26 7.93 -14.25
CA LEU A 370 0.42 8.73 -15.13
C LEU A 370 -0.75 9.35 -14.36
N PHE A 371 -1.43 8.56 -13.52
CA PHE A 371 -2.59 9.05 -12.76
C PHE A 371 -2.23 10.18 -11.79
N GLY A 372 -1.09 10.11 -11.10
CA GLY A 372 -0.63 11.19 -10.21
C GLY A 372 -0.35 12.49 -10.96
N ALA A 373 0.22 12.41 -12.17
CA ALA A 373 0.40 13.57 -13.04
C ALA A 373 -0.94 14.14 -13.53
N MET A 374 -1.91 13.27 -13.91
CA MET A 374 -3.27 13.68 -14.25
C MET A 374 -3.97 14.36 -13.08
N ALA A 375 -3.83 13.83 -11.88
CA ALA A 375 -4.39 14.39 -10.65
C ALA A 375 -3.83 15.81 -10.40
N TYR A 376 -2.51 15.97 -10.54
CA TYR A 376 -1.86 17.27 -10.42
C TYR A 376 -2.37 18.27 -11.47
N HIS A 377 -2.42 17.87 -12.75
CA HIS A 377 -2.96 18.70 -13.82
C HIS A 377 -4.42 19.08 -13.56
N PHE A 378 -5.25 18.14 -13.12
CA PHE A 378 -6.66 18.37 -12.83
C PHE A 378 -6.87 19.37 -11.69
N LEU A 379 -6.15 19.22 -10.60
CA LEU A 379 -6.26 20.16 -9.47
C LEU A 379 -5.76 21.54 -9.84
N HIS A 380 -4.67 21.64 -10.61
CA HIS A 380 -4.11 22.90 -11.04
C HIS A 380 -5.00 23.60 -12.09
N GLU A 381 -5.27 22.97 -13.23
CA GLU A 381 -5.92 23.60 -14.38
C GLU A 381 -7.45 23.65 -14.28
N HIS A 382 -8.08 22.63 -13.68
CA HIS A 382 -9.53 22.53 -13.65
C HIS A 382 -10.15 22.91 -12.31
N LYS A 383 -9.40 22.78 -11.20
CA LYS A 383 -9.82 23.27 -9.89
C LYS A 383 -9.20 24.62 -9.54
N GLY A 384 -8.23 25.11 -10.33
CA GLY A 384 -7.59 26.41 -10.14
C GLY A 384 -6.72 26.52 -8.88
N LEU A 385 -6.14 25.40 -8.43
CA LEU A 385 -5.31 25.35 -7.23
C LEU A 385 -3.83 25.43 -7.62
N PRO A 386 -3.15 26.59 -7.40
CA PRO A 386 -1.70 26.68 -7.61
C PRO A 386 -0.96 25.89 -6.54
N GLY A 387 0.23 25.38 -6.87
CA GLY A 387 1.10 24.74 -5.90
C GLY A 387 1.98 23.64 -6.46
N MET A 388 2.96 23.24 -5.64
CA MET A 388 3.95 22.24 -6.00
C MET A 388 3.35 20.82 -6.12
N VAL A 389 4.08 19.96 -6.83
CA VAL A 389 3.85 18.51 -6.84
C VAL A 389 5.00 17.80 -6.11
N ALA A 390 4.67 16.72 -5.39
CA ALA A 390 5.66 15.86 -4.75
C ALA A 390 5.62 14.44 -5.32
N LYS A 391 6.79 13.92 -5.69
CA LYS A 391 6.96 12.56 -6.22
C LYS A 391 8.25 11.92 -5.74
N THR A 392 8.35 10.59 -5.81
CA THR A 392 9.63 9.91 -5.56
C THR A 392 10.54 9.98 -6.77
N VAL A 393 11.85 9.79 -6.56
CA VAL A 393 12.86 9.76 -7.64
C VAL A 393 12.62 8.64 -8.65
N ALA A 394 11.95 7.56 -8.24
CA ALA A 394 11.60 6.43 -9.11
C ALA A 394 10.31 6.65 -9.91
N THR A 395 9.59 7.73 -9.63
CA THR A 395 8.32 8.08 -10.28
C THR A 395 8.59 8.86 -11.57
N SER A 396 7.66 8.78 -12.53
CA SER A 396 7.71 9.45 -13.84
C SER A 396 8.05 10.94 -13.72
N ASN A 397 8.80 11.46 -14.69
CA ASN A 397 9.06 12.89 -14.85
C ASN A 397 7.88 13.64 -15.49
N PHE A 398 6.77 12.98 -15.81
CA PHE A 398 5.60 13.64 -16.40
C PHE A 398 5.03 14.75 -15.51
N ALA A 399 4.87 14.48 -14.21
CA ALA A 399 4.45 15.53 -13.26
C ALA A 399 5.49 16.64 -13.10
N SER A 400 6.79 16.34 -13.28
CA SER A 400 7.83 17.36 -13.26
C SER A 400 7.71 18.31 -14.46
N GLN A 401 7.41 17.79 -15.65
CA GLN A 401 7.15 18.62 -16.83
C GLN A 401 5.92 19.50 -16.66
N LEU A 402 4.84 18.96 -16.11
CA LEU A 402 3.64 19.75 -15.83
C LEU A 402 3.94 20.90 -14.87
N ALA A 403 4.70 20.63 -13.80
CA ALA A 403 5.07 21.67 -12.83
C ALA A 403 5.95 22.75 -13.48
N GLU A 404 6.91 22.37 -14.33
CA GLU A 404 7.73 23.32 -15.10
C GLU A 404 6.86 24.19 -16.01
N ASP A 405 5.93 23.60 -16.74
CA ASP A 405 5.02 24.31 -17.65
C ASP A 405 4.06 25.26 -16.91
N PHE A 406 3.72 24.95 -15.66
CA PHE A 406 2.89 25.76 -14.79
C PHE A 406 3.68 26.82 -14.01
N GLY A 407 5.02 26.79 -14.05
CA GLY A 407 5.88 27.66 -13.24
C GLY A 407 5.91 27.26 -11.75
N GLU A 408 5.60 26.01 -11.44
CA GLU A 408 5.50 25.46 -10.10
C GLU A 408 6.73 24.61 -9.72
N VAL A 409 6.85 24.29 -8.43
CA VAL A 409 8.00 23.55 -7.88
C VAL A 409 7.70 22.06 -7.81
N VAL A 410 8.73 21.26 -8.08
CA VAL A 410 8.73 19.80 -7.87
C VAL A 410 9.52 19.47 -6.61
N PHE A 411 8.92 18.74 -5.70
CA PHE A 411 9.64 18.06 -4.61
C PHE A 411 9.89 16.60 -5.02
N GLU A 412 11.16 16.25 -5.23
CA GLU A 412 11.58 14.88 -5.56
C GLU A 412 12.29 14.26 -4.36
N SER A 413 11.71 13.20 -3.78
CA SER A 413 12.21 12.52 -2.58
C SER A 413 12.83 11.15 -2.89
N ARG A 414 13.43 10.53 -1.87
CA ARG A 414 13.69 9.08 -1.85
C ARG A 414 12.39 8.31 -2.01
N VAL A 415 12.49 7.02 -2.37
CA VAL A 415 11.34 6.12 -2.42
C VAL A 415 10.81 5.84 -1.01
N GLY A 416 9.50 6.04 -0.85
CA GLY A 416 8.77 5.82 0.39
C GLY A 416 7.92 7.02 0.78
N PHE A 417 6.66 6.78 1.05
CA PHE A 417 5.67 7.84 1.29
C PHE A 417 5.99 8.73 2.48
N LYS A 418 6.67 8.20 3.51
CA LYS A 418 7.17 8.96 4.66
C LYS A 418 8.15 10.08 4.29
N GLU A 419 8.80 9.97 3.14
CA GLU A 419 9.76 10.99 2.67
C GLU A 419 9.06 12.28 2.20
N PHE A 420 7.74 12.29 2.08
CA PHE A 420 6.95 13.48 1.77
C PHE A 420 6.66 14.35 3.00
N LYS A 421 7.00 13.93 4.22
CA LYS A 421 6.74 14.71 5.45
C LYS A 421 7.12 16.20 5.35
N PRO A 422 8.24 16.62 4.75
CA PRO A 422 8.61 18.04 4.66
C PRO A 422 7.65 18.91 3.84
N VAL A 423 6.83 18.30 2.98
CA VAL A 423 5.92 18.98 2.05
C VAL A 423 4.45 18.64 2.26
N ILE A 424 4.14 17.85 3.31
CA ILE A 424 2.76 17.61 3.73
C ILE A 424 2.06 18.96 3.99
N GLY A 425 0.85 19.10 3.42
CA GLY A 425 0.06 20.32 3.49
C GLY A 425 0.54 21.47 2.58
N LYS A 426 1.59 21.27 1.77
CA LYS A 426 2.14 22.23 0.80
C LYS A 426 2.00 21.74 -0.65
N ALA A 427 2.26 20.46 -0.91
CA ALA A 427 2.12 19.90 -2.25
C ALA A 427 0.65 19.59 -2.55
N LEU A 428 0.19 19.94 -3.76
CA LEU A 428 -1.18 19.64 -4.23
C LEU A 428 -1.42 18.14 -4.29
N VAL A 429 -0.44 17.39 -4.83
CA VAL A 429 -0.47 15.94 -4.93
C VAL A 429 0.89 15.39 -4.51
N TYR A 430 0.89 14.32 -3.75
CA TYR A 430 2.06 13.51 -3.46
C TYR A 430 1.76 12.07 -3.80
N PHE A 431 2.64 11.46 -4.60
CA PHE A 431 2.40 10.12 -5.14
C PHE A 431 3.70 9.37 -5.45
N GLU A 432 3.60 8.06 -5.53
CA GLU A 432 4.71 7.18 -5.84
C GLU A 432 4.33 6.13 -6.90
N GLU A 433 5.31 5.68 -7.66
CA GLU A 433 5.16 4.69 -8.75
C GLU A 433 4.57 3.35 -8.29
N SER A 434 4.46 3.14 -6.99
CA SER A 434 3.92 1.92 -6.39
C SER A 434 2.42 1.97 -6.08
N ASP A 435 1.68 2.78 -6.85
CA ASP A 435 0.23 2.93 -6.81
C ASP A 435 -0.32 3.67 -5.57
N GLY A 436 0.53 4.44 -4.88
CA GLY A 436 0.15 5.26 -3.72
C GLY A 436 -0.03 6.74 -4.06
N ILE A 437 -1.08 7.37 -3.53
CA ILE A 437 -1.41 8.79 -3.75
C ILE A 437 -2.04 9.40 -2.50
N SER A 438 -1.82 10.68 -2.29
CA SER A 438 -2.61 11.55 -1.42
C SER A 438 -2.57 13.00 -1.94
N VAL A 439 -3.34 13.90 -1.34
CA VAL A 439 -3.49 15.29 -1.78
C VAL A 439 -3.37 16.27 -0.63
N ILE A 440 -3.18 17.53 -0.95
CA ILE A 440 -3.19 18.62 0.03
C ILE A 440 -4.47 18.60 0.88
N GLY A 441 -4.32 18.80 2.18
CA GLY A 441 -5.48 18.82 3.09
C GLY A 441 -6.12 17.44 3.36
N HIS A 442 -5.49 16.36 2.90
CA HIS A 442 -5.86 14.99 3.21
C HIS A 442 -4.81 14.34 4.13
N THR A 443 -4.91 13.04 4.35
CA THR A 443 -3.98 12.30 5.21
C THR A 443 -2.55 12.31 4.64
N PRO A 444 -1.52 12.33 5.48
CA PRO A 444 -0.13 12.14 5.06
C PRO A 444 0.22 10.67 4.78
N GLU A 445 -0.76 9.80 4.76
CA GLU A 445 -0.65 8.40 4.34
C GLU A 445 -1.29 8.23 2.94
N LYS A 446 -0.88 7.18 2.24
CA LYS A 446 -1.49 6.78 0.96
C LYS A 446 -2.94 6.38 1.16
N ASP A 447 -3.78 6.80 0.23
CA ASP A 447 -5.20 6.51 0.31
C ASP A 447 -5.81 6.23 -1.07
N ALA A 448 -6.25 4.99 -1.25
CA ALA A 448 -6.93 4.57 -2.47
C ALA A 448 -8.26 5.32 -2.69
N TYR A 449 -8.95 5.69 -1.62
CA TYR A 449 -10.27 6.32 -1.74
C TYR A 449 -10.19 7.75 -2.26
N ILE A 450 -9.19 8.51 -1.81
CA ILE A 450 -8.99 9.86 -2.35
C ILE A 450 -8.56 9.81 -3.82
N GLY A 451 -7.73 8.81 -4.20
CA GLY A 451 -7.38 8.57 -5.60
C GLY A 451 -8.61 8.22 -6.45
N MET A 452 -9.48 7.34 -5.96
CA MET A 452 -10.71 6.95 -6.65
C MET A 452 -11.70 8.13 -6.76
N LEU A 453 -11.84 8.94 -5.72
CA LEU A 453 -12.68 10.13 -5.72
C LEU A 453 -12.20 11.16 -6.74
N LEU A 454 -10.87 11.37 -6.84
CA LEU A 454 -10.25 12.19 -7.88
C LEU A 454 -10.59 11.68 -9.29
N GLY A 455 -10.42 10.37 -9.52
CA GLY A 455 -10.76 9.76 -10.81
C GLY A 455 -12.23 9.94 -11.18
N LEU A 456 -13.14 9.80 -10.22
CA LEU A 456 -14.58 10.00 -10.44
C LEU A 456 -14.90 11.46 -10.74
N ASP A 457 -14.30 12.41 -10.01
CA ASP A 457 -14.47 13.84 -10.25
C ASP A 457 -13.92 14.26 -11.63
N MET A 458 -12.76 13.74 -12.04
CA MET A 458 -12.20 13.98 -13.38
C MET A 458 -13.19 13.55 -14.47
N VAL A 459 -13.67 12.31 -14.41
CA VAL A 459 -14.57 11.76 -15.44
C VAL A 459 -15.87 12.57 -15.52
N MET A 460 -16.44 12.92 -14.38
CA MET A 460 -17.71 13.66 -14.33
C MET A 460 -17.56 15.13 -14.73
N THR A 461 -16.52 15.81 -14.25
CA THR A 461 -16.28 17.22 -14.51
C THR A 461 -15.87 17.44 -15.97
N LEU A 462 -14.98 16.62 -16.50
CA LEU A 462 -14.44 16.76 -17.86
C LEU A 462 -15.34 16.14 -18.92
N ARG A 463 -16.28 15.27 -18.54
CA ARG A 463 -17.11 14.49 -19.46
C ARG A 463 -16.26 13.67 -20.44
N LYS A 464 -15.15 13.12 -19.98
CA LYS A 464 -14.16 12.34 -20.71
C LYS A 464 -13.75 11.11 -19.93
N ASN A 465 -13.40 10.07 -20.64
CA ASN A 465 -12.72 8.93 -20.05
C ASN A 465 -11.26 9.26 -19.70
N LEU A 466 -10.68 8.58 -18.74
CA LEU A 466 -9.32 8.87 -18.26
C LEU A 466 -8.27 8.76 -19.37
N GLY A 467 -8.42 7.79 -20.30
CA GLY A 467 -7.49 7.63 -21.43
C GLY A 467 -7.58 8.77 -22.45
N GLU A 468 -8.75 9.38 -22.64
CA GLU A 468 -8.93 10.58 -23.48
C GLU A 468 -8.23 11.78 -22.83
N TYR A 469 -8.48 11.98 -21.54
CA TYR A 469 -7.87 13.07 -20.79
C TYR A 469 -6.34 12.94 -20.71
N LEU A 470 -5.83 11.75 -20.44
CA LEU A 470 -4.39 11.48 -20.47
C LEU A 470 -3.77 11.83 -21.82
N ARG A 471 -4.41 11.46 -22.92
CA ARG A 471 -3.92 11.76 -24.28
C ARG A 471 -3.83 13.26 -24.52
N GLU A 472 -4.86 14.02 -24.15
CA GLU A 472 -4.84 15.49 -24.28
C GLU A 472 -3.70 16.14 -23.52
N ILE A 473 -3.45 15.69 -22.29
CA ILE A 473 -2.33 16.20 -21.49
C ILE A 473 -1.00 15.83 -22.17
N GLN A 474 -0.85 14.59 -22.62
CA GLN A 474 0.38 14.12 -23.28
C GLN A 474 0.63 14.80 -24.63
N GLU A 475 -0.40 15.07 -25.42
CA GLU A 475 -0.27 15.82 -26.69
C GLU A 475 0.27 17.24 -26.47
N LYS A 476 -0.07 17.87 -25.34
CA LYS A 476 0.36 19.21 -25.00
C LYS A 476 1.73 19.24 -24.30
N HIS A 477 2.00 18.30 -23.39
CA HIS A 477 3.15 18.31 -22.49
C HIS A 477 4.19 17.20 -22.75
N GLY A 478 3.94 16.38 -23.77
CA GLY A 478 4.83 15.28 -24.17
C GLY A 478 4.45 13.92 -23.60
N TYR A 479 4.94 12.88 -24.26
CA TYR A 479 4.66 11.48 -23.95
C TYR A 479 5.72 10.93 -22.98
N TYR A 480 5.28 10.13 -22.01
CA TYR A 480 6.08 9.49 -20.98
C TYR A 480 5.64 8.03 -20.85
N TYR A 481 6.60 7.10 -20.92
CA TYR A 481 6.36 5.66 -20.86
C TYR A 481 7.18 5.06 -19.72
N PRO A 482 6.72 5.21 -18.47
CA PRO A 482 7.40 4.62 -17.31
C PRO A 482 7.20 3.10 -17.28
N ALA A 483 8.19 2.39 -16.72
CA ALA A 483 8.07 0.97 -16.40
C ALA A 483 9.06 0.58 -15.30
N LYS A 484 8.78 -0.54 -14.63
CA LYS A 484 9.64 -1.08 -13.57
C LYS A 484 9.80 -2.58 -13.71
N ASP A 485 10.98 -3.08 -13.32
CA ASP A 485 11.32 -4.50 -13.26
C ASP A 485 12.32 -4.73 -12.11
N GLY A 486 12.79 -5.94 -11.93
CA GLY A 486 13.82 -6.25 -10.96
C GLY A 486 14.33 -7.67 -11.09
N VAL A 487 15.56 -7.86 -10.67
CA VAL A 487 16.25 -9.17 -10.69
C VAL A 487 16.65 -9.58 -9.28
N ILE A 488 16.54 -10.89 -9.00
CA ILE A 488 17.11 -11.48 -7.80
C ILE A 488 18.63 -11.61 -8.04
N VAL A 489 19.42 -11.20 -7.05
CA VAL A 489 20.89 -11.26 -7.10
C VAL A 489 21.40 -12.10 -5.93
N CYS A 490 22.53 -12.78 -6.16
CA CYS A 490 23.16 -13.59 -5.12
C CYS A 490 23.88 -12.74 -4.07
N SER A 491 24.37 -11.56 -4.45
CA SER A 491 25.04 -10.63 -3.55
C SER A 491 24.08 -9.96 -2.58
N GLN A 492 24.48 -9.78 -1.32
CA GLN A 492 23.66 -9.18 -0.27
C GLN A 492 24.48 -8.22 0.60
N GLY A 493 23.78 -7.36 1.34
CA GLY A 493 24.39 -6.47 2.32
C GLY A 493 25.52 -5.61 1.76
N LYS A 494 26.68 -5.61 2.40
CA LYS A 494 27.84 -4.79 2.01
C LYS A 494 28.40 -5.17 0.63
N ASP A 495 28.38 -6.46 0.25
CA ASP A 495 28.85 -6.91 -1.06
C ASP A 495 27.98 -6.35 -2.19
N LEU A 496 26.66 -6.39 -2.02
CA LEU A 496 25.72 -5.78 -2.98
C LEU A 496 25.98 -4.28 -3.14
N LEU A 497 26.12 -3.56 -2.03
CA LEU A 497 26.38 -2.12 -2.07
C LEU A 497 27.72 -1.78 -2.71
N ALA A 498 28.78 -2.57 -2.43
CA ALA A 498 30.08 -2.39 -3.05
C ALA A 498 30.04 -2.61 -4.57
N LYS A 499 29.27 -3.59 -5.06
CA LYS A 499 29.08 -3.79 -6.50
C LYS A 499 28.26 -2.67 -7.13
N LEU A 500 27.16 -2.24 -6.47
CA LEU A 500 26.34 -1.15 -6.98
C LEU A 500 27.10 0.18 -7.04
N SER A 501 28.11 0.42 -6.16
CA SER A 501 28.95 1.63 -6.25
C SER A 501 29.78 1.69 -7.53
N LEU A 502 30.05 0.55 -8.19
CA LEU A 502 30.72 0.53 -9.50
C LEU A 502 29.89 1.19 -10.61
N LEU A 503 28.58 1.39 -10.41
CA LEU A 503 27.74 2.17 -11.33
C LEU A 503 28.18 3.64 -11.40
N GLU A 504 29.04 4.13 -10.50
CA GLU A 504 29.62 5.48 -10.55
C GLU A 504 30.45 5.72 -11.82
N GLN A 505 30.93 4.66 -12.49
CA GLN A 505 31.56 4.77 -13.81
C GLN A 505 30.65 5.38 -14.87
N TYR A 506 29.32 5.27 -14.73
CA TYR A 506 28.33 5.88 -15.60
C TYR A 506 28.03 7.32 -15.12
N ALA A 507 28.95 8.23 -15.31
CA ALA A 507 28.84 9.64 -14.93
C ALA A 507 28.14 10.48 -16.01
N ALA A 508 27.80 11.72 -15.69
CA ALA A 508 27.33 12.68 -16.69
C ALA A 508 28.39 12.86 -17.77
N GLY A 509 28.00 12.87 -19.05
CA GLY A 509 28.84 12.87 -20.22
C GLY A 509 29.21 11.48 -20.73
N THR A 510 28.96 10.40 -19.99
CA THR A 510 29.20 9.03 -20.48
C THR A 510 28.15 8.68 -21.56
N VAL A 511 28.65 8.08 -22.65
CA VAL A 511 27.80 7.55 -23.73
C VAL A 511 27.47 6.10 -23.41
N ILE A 512 26.19 5.76 -23.46
CA ILE A 512 25.65 4.41 -23.27
C ILE A 512 24.87 3.97 -24.50
N ARG A 513 24.79 2.66 -24.72
CA ARG A 513 23.97 2.10 -25.80
C ARG A 513 22.58 1.77 -25.31
N VAL A 514 21.56 2.30 -25.99
CA VAL A 514 20.15 2.02 -25.76
C VAL A 514 19.54 1.47 -27.05
N GLY A 515 19.41 0.16 -27.15
CA GLY A 515 19.03 -0.51 -28.40
C GLY A 515 20.10 -0.33 -29.47
N GLU A 516 19.74 0.27 -30.60
CA GLU A 516 20.66 0.57 -31.69
C GLU A 516 21.26 1.98 -31.62
N GLU A 517 20.80 2.82 -30.67
CA GLU A 517 21.23 4.21 -30.55
C GLU A 517 22.25 4.39 -29.42
N GLU A 518 23.15 5.35 -29.62
CA GLU A 518 24.00 5.90 -28.57
C GLU A 518 23.28 7.09 -27.90
N ARG A 519 23.32 7.12 -26.56
CA ARG A 519 22.74 8.19 -25.75
C ARG A 519 23.75 8.69 -24.72
N THR A 520 23.80 9.99 -24.53
CA THR A 520 24.65 10.61 -23.52
C THR A 520 23.88 10.75 -22.21
N ILE A 521 24.48 10.36 -21.10
CA ILE A 521 23.96 10.65 -19.77
C ILE A 521 24.10 12.15 -19.51
N ALA A 522 23.00 12.87 -19.52
CA ALA A 522 22.98 14.31 -19.32
C ALA A 522 23.06 14.70 -17.83
N LYS A 523 22.44 13.89 -16.95
CA LYS A 523 22.36 14.19 -15.51
C LYS A 523 22.27 12.90 -14.69
N ILE A 524 22.89 12.95 -13.50
CA ILE A 524 22.81 11.90 -12.46
C ILE A 524 22.02 12.43 -11.27
N ILE A 525 21.18 11.56 -10.69
CA ILE A 525 20.43 11.80 -9.44
C ILE A 525 20.66 10.59 -8.54
N ASP A 526 21.37 10.79 -7.42
CA ASP A 526 21.83 9.71 -6.52
C ASP A 526 21.13 9.75 -5.13
N ILE A 527 19.93 10.33 -5.03
CA ILE A 527 19.22 10.47 -3.74
C ILE A 527 18.74 9.13 -3.17
N ASP A 528 18.45 8.12 -4.03
CA ASP A 528 18.08 6.76 -3.62
C ASP A 528 18.39 5.75 -4.74
N GLY A 529 19.63 5.26 -4.80
CA GLY A 529 20.15 4.52 -5.93
C GLY A 529 20.70 5.47 -7.01
N ARG A 530 20.86 4.99 -8.24
CA ARG A 530 21.45 5.78 -9.31
C ARG A 530 20.49 5.94 -10.49
N LYS A 531 19.96 7.15 -10.65
CA LYS A 531 19.10 7.56 -11.77
C LYS A 531 19.95 8.31 -12.80
N MET A 532 20.00 7.81 -14.01
CA MET A 532 20.72 8.37 -15.16
C MET A 532 19.71 8.95 -16.13
N VAL A 533 19.66 10.27 -16.25
CA VAL A 533 18.81 10.98 -17.22
C VAL A 533 19.61 11.17 -18.50
N LEU A 534 19.03 10.78 -19.63
CA LEU A 534 19.65 10.79 -20.95
C LEU A 534 19.35 12.11 -21.68
N ASP A 535 20.10 12.35 -22.74
CA ASP A 535 20.03 13.57 -23.57
C ASP A 535 18.69 13.77 -24.31
N ASP A 536 17.90 12.70 -24.49
CA ASP A 536 16.54 12.76 -25.05
C ASP A 536 15.44 12.91 -23.97
N GLY A 537 15.82 13.05 -22.68
CA GLY A 537 14.92 13.12 -21.55
C GLY A 537 14.41 11.77 -21.05
N SER A 538 14.75 10.65 -21.70
CA SER A 538 14.55 9.30 -21.15
C SER A 538 15.43 9.11 -19.92
N TRP A 539 15.09 8.15 -19.06
CA TRP A 539 15.97 7.82 -17.93
C TRP A 539 15.88 6.35 -17.53
N LEU A 540 16.92 5.88 -16.88
CA LEU A 540 16.95 4.59 -16.18
C LEU A 540 17.51 4.78 -14.79
N MET A 541 17.03 3.99 -13.83
CA MET A 541 17.43 4.03 -12.43
C MET A 541 17.63 2.63 -11.91
N ILE A 542 18.72 2.41 -11.17
CA ILE A 542 19.08 1.15 -10.53
C ILE A 542 19.20 1.38 -9.03
N ARG A 543 18.49 0.56 -8.21
CA ARG A 543 18.56 0.64 -6.75
C ARG A 543 18.44 -0.73 -6.08
N PRO A 544 19.06 -0.95 -4.90
CA PRO A 544 18.82 -2.15 -4.11
C PRO A 544 17.39 -2.15 -3.55
N SER A 545 16.78 -3.32 -3.40
CA SER A 545 15.58 -3.46 -2.58
C SER A 545 15.96 -3.38 -1.10
N GLY A 546 15.19 -2.62 -0.30
CA GLY A 546 15.41 -2.53 1.15
C GLY A 546 14.97 -3.76 1.93
N THR A 547 14.19 -4.66 1.31
CA THR A 547 13.51 -5.77 2.00
C THR A 547 13.81 -7.16 1.43
N GLU A 548 14.35 -7.24 0.21
CA GLU A 548 14.59 -8.50 -0.53
C GLU A 548 16.00 -8.50 -1.14
N PRO A 549 16.62 -9.66 -1.40
CA PRO A 549 17.87 -9.78 -2.16
C PRO A 549 17.61 -9.55 -3.65
N LYS A 550 17.17 -8.35 -3.98
CA LYS A 550 16.71 -7.95 -5.30
C LYS A 550 17.25 -6.57 -5.65
N VAL A 551 17.68 -6.40 -6.90
CA VAL A 551 17.93 -5.09 -7.49
C VAL A 551 16.72 -4.71 -8.33
N ARG A 552 16.20 -3.52 -8.08
CA ARG A 552 15.08 -2.94 -8.83
C ARG A 552 15.61 -1.96 -9.85
N PHE A 553 15.00 -1.94 -11.02
CA PHE A 553 15.23 -0.90 -12.01
C PHE A 553 13.92 -0.31 -12.48
N TYR A 554 14.00 0.97 -12.72
CA TYR A 554 12.91 1.80 -13.20
C TYR A 554 13.42 2.48 -14.47
N VAL A 555 12.55 2.59 -15.45
CA VAL A 555 12.87 3.26 -16.71
C VAL A 555 11.72 4.16 -17.13
N GLU A 556 12.04 5.20 -17.86
CA GLU A 556 11.05 6.01 -18.56
C GLU A 556 11.59 6.38 -19.95
N ALA A 557 10.87 5.97 -20.96
CA ALA A 557 11.16 6.33 -22.35
C ALA A 557 10.26 7.49 -22.79
N ARG A 558 10.78 8.28 -23.75
CA ARG A 558 9.99 9.32 -24.45
C ARG A 558 9.29 8.74 -25.68
N ASP A 559 9.65 7.53 -26.06
CA ASP A 559 9.05 6.73 -27.12
C ASP A 559 8.77 5.32 -26.57
N LYS A 560 7.55 4.83 -26.76
CA LYS A 560 7.10 3.55 -26.22
C LYS A 560 7.95 2.37 -26.69
N GLU A 561 8.39 2.39 -27.94
CA GLU A 561 9.20 1.32 -28.54
C GLU A 561 10.58 1.21 -27.88
N LYS A 562 11.09 2.31 -27.32
CA LYS A 562 12.43 2.37 -26.67
C LYS A 562 12.42 1.90 -25.20
N GLN A 563 11.24 1.72 -24.59
CA GLN A 563 11.14 1.29 -23.18
C GLN A 563 11.88 -0.03 -22.92
N ALA A 564 11.72 -1.03 -23.78
CA ALA A 564 12.39 -2.32 -23.66
C ALA A 564 13.92 -2.21 -23.76
N ALA A 565 14.42 -1.30 -24.62
CA ALA A 565 15.85 -1.08 -24.80
C ALA A 565 16.52 -0.48 -23.54
N LEU A 566 15.82 0.37 -22.79
CA LEU A 566 16.30 0.89 -21.50
C LEU A 566 16.45 -0.22 -20.44
N PHE A 567 15.54 -1.19 -20.40
CA PHE A 567 15.70 -2.36 -19.53
C PHE A 567 16.91 -3.22 -19.91
N VAL A 568 17.15 -3.40 -21.21
CA VAL A 568 18.34 -4.12 -21.69
C VAL A 568 19.61 -3.38 -21.27
N ALA A 569 19.65 -2.06 -21.42
CA ALA A 569 20.79 -1.24 -20.98
C ALA A 569 21.03 -1.36 -19.46
N ALA A 570 19.97 -1.27 -18.64
CA ALA A 570 20.08 -1.44 -17.19
C ALA A 570 20.60 -2.84 -16.79
N LYS A 571 20.15 -3.90 -17.46
CA LYS A 571 20.65 -5.27 -17.24
C LYS A 571 22.10 -5.44 -17.67
N ALA A 572 22.51 -4.85 -18.79
CA ALA A 572 23.91 -4.84 -19.22
C ALA A 572 24.83 -4.19 -18.18
N MET A 573 24.44 -3.03 -17.64
CA MET A 573 25.17 -2.38 -16.55
C MET A 573 25.32 -3.27 -15.32
N LEU A 574 24.26 -4.01 -14.96
CA LEU A 574 24.32 -4.96 -13.83
C LEU A 574 25.23 -6.16 -14.12
N ALA A 575 25.30 -6.63 -15.37
CA ALA A 575 26.23 -7.68 -15.78
C ALA A 575 27.66 -7.20 -15.71
N GLU A 576 27.98 -5.98 -16.20
CA GLU A 576 29.33 -5.39 -16.17
C GLU A 576 29.87 -5.24 -14.74
N ILE A 577 29.02 -4.96 -13.74
CA ILE A 577 29.42 -4.89 -12.33
C ILE A 577 29.33 -6.25 -11.60
N GLY A 578 29.10 -7.35 -12.33
CA GLY A 578 29.08 -8.71 -11.79
C GLY A 578 27.90 -9.03 -10.87
N LEU A 579 26.73 -8.42 -11.11
CA LEU A 579 25.47 -8.70 -10.42
C LEU A 579 24.54 -9.61 -11.22
N LEU A 580 24.73 -9.73 -12.53
CA LEU A 580 24.05 -10.66 -13.43
C LEU A 580 25.08 -11.48 -14.21
N GLU A 581 24.72 -12.71 -14.63
CA GLU A 581 25.49 -13.56 -15.53
C GLU A 581 25.28 -13.18 -17.00
#